data_0a26699de849d72c97366fc9db1d874f
#
_entry.id   0a26699de849d72c97366fc9db1d874f
#
_cell.length_a   1.000
_cell.length_b   1.000
_cell.length_c   1.000
_cell.angle_alpha   90.00
_cell.angle_beta   90.00
_cell.angle_gamma   90.00
#
_symmetry.space_group_name_H-M   'P 1'
#
loop_
_entity.id
_entity.type
_entity.pdbx_description
1 polymer ?
#
loop_
_entity_poly.entity_id
_entity_poly.type
_entity_poly.pdbx_seq_one_letter_code
_entity_poly.pdbx_strand_id
1 'polypeptide(L)'
;MMNWFFYALLSALFAALTAIFAKAGLQGIDSDFATFIRTVMIVFVLALWVSYLGKWQPLATVGGRQWLFLGLSAAATGLSWLFYFKALQLGHASHVAPVDKLSVVFVALFAALFLGERLSAREWLGIALIVAGVICIALKPVVPPSPPSHPESHHEA
;
A
#
# COMPACT_ATOMS: atom_id res chain seq x y z
N MET A 1 -13.46 14.24 20.51
CA MET A 1 -13.72 13.64 19.17
C MET A 1 -12.38 13.43 18.48
N MET A 2 -12.05 12.19 18.15
CA MET A 2 -10.86 11.91 17.35
C MET A 2 -11.08 12.47 15.93
N ASN A 3 -10.18 13.34 15.46
CA ASN A 3 -10.29 13.99 14.16
C ASN A 3 -9.93 12.97 13.04
N TRP A 4 -10.47 13.11 11.83
CA TRP A 4 -10.13 12.33 10.63
C TRP A 4 -8.62 12.23 10.42
N PHE A 5 -7.88 13.28 10.76
CA PHE A 5 -6.42 13.35 10.64
C PHE A 5 -5.70 12.30 11.50
N PHE A 6 -6.18 12.02 12.72
CA PHE A 6 -5.61 10.99 13.58
C PHE A 6 -5.78 9.58 12.97
N TYR A 7 -6.95 9.29 12.41
CA TYR A 7 -7.18 8.01 11.72
C TYR A 7 -6.31 7.88 10.47
N ALA A 8 -6.10 8.98 9.72
CA ALA A 8 -5.22 8.99 8.55
C ALA A 8 -3.76 8.71 8.94
N LEU A 9 -3.26 9.28 10.04
CA LEU A 9 -1.91 9.00 10.55
C LEU A 9 -1.75 7.55 10.99
N LEU A 10 -2.71 7.00 11.71
CA LEU A 10 -2.69 5.58 12.07
C LEU A 10 -2.69 4.68 10.84
N SER A 11 -3.52 4.99 9.85
CA SER A 11 -3.54 4.28 8.57
C SER A 11 -2.16 4.32 7.88
N ALA A 12 -1.51 5.48 7.86
CA ALA A 12 -0.17 5.63 7.26
C ALA A 12 0.88 4.79 8.01
N LEU A 13 0.83 4.76 9.35
CA LEU A 13 1.72 3.92 10.16
C LEU A 13 1.54 2.44 9.82
N PHE A 14 0.30 1.93 9.83
CA PHE A 14 0.02 0.54 9.50
C PHE A 14 0.34 0.21 8.05
N ALA A 15 0.19 1.16 7.12
CA ALA A 15 0.63 0.97 5.73
C ALA A 15 2.16 0.82 5.63
N ALA A 16 2.93 1.57 6.42
CA ALA A 16 4.38 1.43 6.48
C ALA A 16 4.80 0.06 7.04
N LEU A 17 4.19 -0.36 8.15
CA LEU A 17 4.42 -1.70 8.72
C LEU A 17 4.06 -2.80 7.71
N THR A 18 2.96 -2.63 6.99
CA THR A 18 2.56 -3.55 5.92
C THR A 18 3.64 -3.69 4.85
N ALA A 19 4.25 -2.59 4.40
CA ALA A 19 5.31 -2.63 3.38
C ALA A 19 6.53 -3.44 3.86
N ILE A 20 6.94 -3.23 5.11
CA ILE A 20 8.10 -3.92 5.70
C ILE A 20 7.82 -5.41 5.90
N PHE A 21 6.68 -5.75 6.52
CA PHE A 21 6.31 -7.15 6.74
C PHE A 21 6.03 -7.90 5.43
N ALA A 22 5.41 -7.24 4.45
CA ALA A 22 5.21 -7.82 3.13
C ALA A 22 6.55 -8.11 2.44
N LYS A 23 7.50 -7.16 2.47
CA LYS A 23 8.84 -7.37 1.88
C LYS A 23 9.58 -8.54 2.53
N ALA A 24 9.51 -8.68 3.86
CA ALA A 24 10.10 -9.80 4.57
C ALA A 24 9.38 -11.13 4.26
N GLY A 25 8.06 -11.12 4.17
CA GLY A 25 7.24 -12.31 3.91
C GLY A 25 7.23 -12.81 2.47
N LEU A 26 7.69 -11.98 1.50
CA LEU A 26 7.75 -12.35 0.08
C LEU A 26 8.99 -13.20 -0.29
N GLN A 27 9.90 -13.45 0.65
CA GLN A 27 11.12 -14.22 0.37
C GLN A 27 10.77 -15.69 0.09
N GLY A 28 11.12 -16.16 -1.13
CA GLY A 28 10.91 -17.55 -1.52
C GLY A 28 9.47 -17.95 -1.84
N ILE A 29 8.52 -17.00 -1.89
CA ILE A 29 7.11 -17.22 -2.19
C ILE A 29 6.72 -16.38 -3.40
N ASP A 30 5.85 -16.92 -4.26
CA ASP A 30 5.26 -16.14 -5.36
C ASP A 30 4.42 -14.97 -4.84
N SER A 31 4.53 -13.81 -5.48
CA SER A 31 3.87 -12.58 -5.04
C SER A 31 2.34 -12.66 -5.06
N ASP A 32 1.78 -13.37 -6.05
CA ASP A 32 0.33 -13.46 -6.22
C ASP A 32 -0.24 -14.40 -5.15
N PHE A 33 0.46 -15.51 -4.88
CA PHE A 33 0.10 -16.44 -3.82
C PHE A 33 0.23 -15.82 -2.44
N ALA A 34 1.30 -15.06 -2.17
CA ALA A 34 1.47 -14.31 -0.93
C ALA A 34 0.35 -13.27 -0.73
N THR A 35 -0.05 -12.59 -1.81
CA THR A 35 -1.17 -11.64 -1.78
C THR A 35 -2.48 -12.36 -1.44
N PHE A 36 -2.73 -13.54 -2.01
CA PHE A 36 -3.92 -14.35 -1.69
C PHE A 36 -3.95 -14.76 -0.22
N ILE A 37 -2.87 -15.37 0.30
CA ILE A 37 -2.78 -15.80 1.71
C ILE A 37 -3.04 -14.61 2.64
N ARG A 38 -2.37 -13.47 2.39
CA ARG A 38 -2.56 -12.25 3.18
C ARG A 38 -4.01 -11.77 3.15
N THR A 39 -4.66 -11.83 1.99
CA THR A 39 -6.06 -11.39 1.86
C THR A 39 -6.99 -12.27 2.70
N VAL A 40 -6.81 -13.59 2.70
CA VAL A 40 -7.56 -14.50 3.55
C VAL A 40 -7.35 -14.17 5.04
N MET A 41 -6.10 -13.92 5.45
CA MET A 41 -5.81 -13.50 6.83
C MET A 41 -6.50 -12.18 7.19
N ILE A 42 -6.54 -11.20 6.29
CA ILE A 42 -7.24 -9.92 6.52
C ILE A 42 -8.73 -10.13 6.69
N VAL A 43 -9.35 -10.97 5.86
CA VAL A 43 -10.78 -11.29 5.98
C VAL A 43 -11.07 -11.87 7.37
N PHE A 44 -10.23 -12.80 7.85
CA PHE A 44 -10.37 -13.40 9.16
C PHE A 44 -10.23 -12.35 10.29
N VAL A 45 -9.20 -11.51 10.25
CA VAL A 45 -8.97 -10.44 11.23
C VAL A 45 -10.15 -9.47 11.26
N LEU A 46 -10.67 -9.06 10.10
CA LEU A 46 -11.80 -8.15 10.03
C LEU A 46 -13.11 -8.81 10.51
N ALA A 47 -13.31 -10.09 10.20
CA ALA A 47 -14.47 -10.83 10.71
C ALA A 47 -14.47 -10.92 12.25
N LEU A 48 -13.31 -11.22 12.85
CA LEU A 48 -13.15 -11.19 14.31
C LEU A 48 -13.41 -9.79 14.89
N TRP A 49 -12.90 -8.75 14.24
CA TRP A 49 -13.07 -7.37 14.68
C TRP A 49 -14.53 -6.93 14.64
N VAL A 50 -15.24 -7.22 13.55
CA VAL A 50 -16.68 -6.92 13.42
C VAL A 50 -17.50 -7.72 14.43
N SER A 51 -17.15 -8.98 14.68
CA SER A 51 -17.77 -9.84 15.69
C SER A 51 -17.58 -9.28 17.09
N TYR A 52 -16.35 -8.87 17.43
CA TYR A 52 -16.03 -8.27 18.73
C TYR A 52 -16.82 -6.98 18.98
N LEU A 53 -17.02 -6.16 17.95
CA LEU A 53 -17.79 -4.92 18.04
C LEU A 53 -19.31 -5.15 17.97
N GLY A 54 -19.79 -6.35 17.67
CA GLY A 54 -21.21 -6.64 17.48
C GLY A 54 -21.85 -5.90 16.30
N LYS A 55 -21.06 -5.54 15.27
CA LYS A 55 -21.51 -4.68 14.16
C LYS A 55 -21.94 -5.45 12.91
N TRP A 56 -22.29 -6.70 13.05
CA TRP A 56 -22.87 -7.45 11.94
C TRP A 56 -24.23 -6.88 11.54
N GLN A 57 -24.39 -6.66 10.25
CA GLN A 57 -25.66 -6.21 9.67
C GLN A 57 -26.17 -7.28 8.67
N PRO A 58 -27.50 -7.46 8.55
CA PRO A 58 -28.05 -8.34 7.53
C PRO A 58 -27.62 -7.87 6.13
N LEU A 59 -27.11 -8.77 5.30
CA LEU A 59 -26.65 -8.44 3.95
C LEU A 59 -27.78 -7.86 3.08
N ALA A 60 -29.04 -8.22 3.39
CA ALA A 60 -30.21 -7.68 2.71
C ALA A 60 -30.43 -6.16 2.92
N THR A 61 -29.81 -5.57 3.94
CA THR A 61 -29.90 -4.11 4.19
C THR A 61 -28.97 -3.30 3.31
N VAL A 62 -28.02 -3.95 2.63
CA VAL A 62 -27.08 -3.29 1.73
C VAL A 62 -27.72 -3.17 0.35
N GLY A 63 -27.93 -1.94 -0.10
CA GLY A 63 -28.56 -1.65 -1.39
C GLY A 63 -27.67 -2.06 -2.56
N GLY A 64 -28.28 -2.32 -3.73
CA GLY A 64 -27.54 -2.75 -4.93
C GLY A 64 -26.46 -1.75 -5.39
N ARG A 65 -26.69 -0.45 -5.23
CA ARG A 65 -25.68 0.58 -5.53
C ARG A 65 -24.45 0.46 -4.63
N GLN A 66 -24.63 0.19 -3.33
CA GLN A 66 -23.52 -0.02 -2.39
C GLN A 66 -22.75 -1.29 -2.75
N TRP A 67 -23.45 -2.38 -3.09
CA TRP A 67 -22.81 -3.61 -3.58
C TRP A 67 -21.94 -3.37 -4.80
N LEU A 68 -22.43 -2.61 -5.77
CA LEU A 68 -21.65 -2.29 -6.98
C LEU A 68 -20.37 -1.51 -6.63
N PHE A 69 -20.48 -0.42 -5.85
CA PHE A 69 -19.30 0.40 -5.54
C PHE A 69 -18.31 -0.31 -4.60
N LEU A 70 -18.80 -1.09 -3.64
CA LEU A 70 -17.93 -1.90 -2.78
C LEU A 70 -17.23 -3.00 -3.59
N GLY A 71 -17.93 -3.63 -4.55
CA GLY A 71 -17.34 -4.62 -5.45
C GLY A 71 -16.26 -4.01 -6.36
N LEU A 72 -16.52 -2.85 -6.96
CA LEU A 72 -15.52 -2.12 -7.75
C LEU A 72 -14.31 -1.70 -6.91
N SER A 73 -14.54 -1.22 -5.69
CA SER A 73 -13.47 -0.88 -4.75
C SER A 73 -12.64 -2.09 -4.36
N ALA A 74 -13.29 -3.22 -4.08
CA ALA A 74 -12.59 -4.47 -3.75
C ALA A 74 -11.75 -4.97 -4.93
N ALA A 75 -12.28 -4.93 -6.15
CA ALA A 75 -11.53 -5.29 -7.35
C ALA A 75 -10.31 -4.39 -7.57
N ALA A 76 -10.49 -3.06 -7.45
CA ALA A 76 -9.40 -2.10 -7.57
C ALA A 76 -8.32 -2.32 -6.49
N THR A 77 -8.73 -2.61 -5.25
CA THR A 77 -7.81 -2.93 -4.14
C THR A 77 -7.04 -4.21 -4.42
N GLY A 78 -7.71 -5.26 -4.87
CA GLY A 78 -7.07 -6.54 -5.20
C GLY A 78 -6.01 -6.39 -6.29
N LEU A 79 -6.35 -5.69 -7.39
CA LEU A 79 -5.41 -5.40 -8.47
C LEU A 79 -4.23 -4.54 -7.99
N SER A 80 -4.50 -3.50 -7.19
CA SER A 80 -3.46 -2.67 -6.60
C SER A 80 -2.48 -3.50 -5.77
N TRP A 81 -2.97 -4.43 -4.95
CA TRP A 81 -2.12 -5.29 -4.12
C TRP A 81 -1.29 -6.28 -4.94
N LEU A 82 -1.86 -6.86 -5.99
CA LEU A 82 -1.09 -7.73 -6.90
C LEU A 82 0.12 -7.00 -7.49
N PHE A 83 -0.09 -5.80 -8.04
CA PHE A 83 1.00 -5.00 -8.59
C PHE A 83 1.97 -4.50 -7.51
N TYR A 84 1.47 -4.09 -6.34
CA TYR A 84 2.30 -3.62 -5.24
C TYR A 84 3.22 -4.73 -4.68
N PHE A 85 2.69 -5.93 -4.48
CA PHE A 85 3.47 -7.07 -4.01
C PHE A 85 4.49 -7.52 -5.04
N LYS A 86 4.12 -7.50 -6.33
CA LYS A 86 5.07 -7.75 -7.41
C LYS A 86 6.19 -6.72 -7.43
N ALA A 87 5.87 -5.45 -7.27
CA ALA A 87 6.87 -4.40 -7.17
C ALA A 87 7.77 -4.58 -5.94
N LEU A 88 7.22 -4.94 -4.77
CA LEU A 88 8.01 -5.26 -3.56
C LEU A 88 8.90 -6.49 -3.75
N GLN A 89 8.50 -7.48 -4.52
CA GLN A 89 9.33 -8.64 -4.83
C GLN A 89 10.55 -8.23 -5.66
N LEU A 90 10.37 -7.36 -6.65
CA LEU A 90 11.39 -6.92 -7.59
C LEU A 90 12.26 -5.76 -7.07
N GLY A 91 11.72 -4.89 -6.22
CA GLY A 91 12.38 -3.65 -5.78
C GLY A 91 12.54 -3.54 -4.26
N HIS A 92 13.30 -2.54 -3.84
CA HIS A 92 13.43 -2.20 -2.42
C HIS A 92 12.16 -1.52 -1.90
N ALA A 93 11.72 -1.87 -0.70
CA ALA A 93 10.52 -1.28 -0.09
C ALA A 93 10.62 0.25 0.06
N SER A 94 11.84 0.77 0.30
CA SER A 94 12.12 2.21 0.39
C SER A 94 11.89 2.99 -0.92
N HIS A 95 11.91 2.32 -2.06
CA HIS A 95 11.63 2.91 -3.37
C HIS A 95 10.18 2.64 -3.80
N VAL A 96 9.71 1.41 -3.62
CA VAL A 96 8.36 1.00 -4.04
C VAL A 96 7.27 1.74 -3.26
N ALA A 97 7.41 1.84 -1.94
CA ALA A 97 6.38 2.47 -1.10
C ALA A 97 6.15 3.97 -1.43
N PRO A 98 7.19 4.81 -1.64
CA PRO A 98 6.97 6.18 -2.10
C PRO A 98 6.34 6.27 -3.49
N VAL A 99 6.73 5.41 -4.45
CA VAL A 99 6.13 5.40 -5.79
C VAL A 99 4.64 5.05 -5.73
N ASP A 100 4.23 4.10 -4.90
CA ASP A 100 2.83 3.78 -4.66
C ASP A 100 2.03 5.00 -4.17
N LYS A 101 2.65 5.94 -3.46
CA LYS A 101 2.02 7.20 -3.00
C LYS A 101 1.71 8.20 -4.12
N LEU A 102 2.15 7.97 -5.35
CA LEU A 102 1.64 8.70 -6.51
C LEU A 102 0.13 8.49 -6.70
N SER A 103 -0.46 7.47 -6.09
CA SER A 103 -1.91 7.30 -6.01
C SER A 103 -2.63 8.53 -5.45
N VAL A 104 -1.98 9.35 -4.61
CA VAL A 104 -2.56 10.61 -4.10
C VAL A 104 -2.90 11.59 -5.22
N VAL A 105 -2.11 11.61 -6.29
CA VAL A 105 -2.37 12.45 -7.48
C VAL A 105 -3.63 12.00 -8.19
N PHE A 106 -3.76 10.67 -8.41
CA PHE A 106 -4.95 10.09 -9.03
C PHE A 106 -6.20 10.32 -8.17
N VAL A 107 -6.08 10.18 -6.83
CA VAL A 107 -7.19 10.46 -5.91
C VAL A 107 -7.61 11.92 -6.04
N ALA A 108 -6.68 12.88 -6.05
CA ALA A 108 -6.99 14.30 -6.18
C ALA A 108 -7.69 14.60 -7.53
N LEU A 109 -7.18 14.03 -8.63
CA LEU A 109 -7.78 14.19 -9.96
C LEU A 109 -9.19 13.58 -10.01
N PHE A 110 -9.37 12.37 -9.50
CA PHE A 110 -10.66 11.69 -9.52
C PHE A 110 -11.66 12.34 -8.56
N ALA A 111 -11.22 12.81 -7.39
CA ALA A 111 -12.07 13.57 -6.47
C ALA A 111 -12.58 14.87 -7.12
N ALA A 112 -11.69 15.59 -7.81
CA ALA A 112 -12.10 16.80 -8.54
C ALA A 112 -13.07 16.49 -9.70
N LEU A 113 -12.82 15.41 -10.48
CA LEU A 113 -13.61 15.09 -11.67
C LEU A 113 -14.94 14.41 -11.34
N PHE A 114 -14.97 13.48 -10.38
CA PHE A 114 -16.15 12.63 -10.13
C PHE A 114 -16.92 13.02 -8.87
N LEU A 115 -16.23 13.57 -7.85
CA LEU A 115 -16.88 13.99 -6.60
C LEU A 115 -17.15 15.50 -6.57
N GLY A 116 -16.60 16.27 -7.53
CA GLY A 116 -16.77 17.72 -7.58
C GLY A 116 -15.99 18.46 -6.48
N GLU A 117 -14.99 17.81 -5.86
CA GLU A 117 -14.18 18.45 -4.83
C GLU A 117 -13.27 19.52 -5.44
N ARG A 118 -13.23 20.70 -4.81
CA ARG A 118 -12.39 21.80 -5.25
C ARG A 118 -11.13 21.88 -4.39
N LEU A 119 -10.01 21.50 -4.97
CA LEU A 119 -8.72 21.63 -4.30
C LEU A 119 -8.23 23.09 -4.39
N SER A 120 -7.75 23.60 -3.27
CA SER A 120 -7.09 24.90 -3.19
C SER A 120 -5.69 24.87 -3.81
N ALA A 121 -5.13 26.05 -4.12
CA ALA A 121 -3.76 26.13 -4.64
C ALA A 121 -2.70 25.54 -3.67
N ARG A 122 -2.96 25.59 -2.37
CA ARG A 122 -2.08 24.98 -1.35
C ARG A 122 -2.08 23.44 -1.44
N GLU A 123 -3.24 22.85 -1.67
CA GLU A 123 -3.37 21.39 -1.83
C GLU A 123 -2.67 20.92 -3.10
N TRP A 124 -2.83 21.65 -4.21
CA TRP A 124 -2.10 21.38 -5.44
C TRP A 124 -0.60 21.50 -5.29
N LEU A 125 -0.13 22.52 -4.54
CA LEU A 125 1.29 22.65 -4.21
C LEU A 125 1.80 21.45 -3.38
N GLY A 126 1.03 21.01 -2.37
CA GLY A 126 1.36 19.84 -1.56
C GLY A 126 1.50 18.56 -2.42
N ILE A 127 0.56 18.34 -3.34
CA ILE A 127 0.59 17.21 -4.29
C ILE A 127 1.83 17.31 -5.19
N ALA A 128 2.15 18.48 -5.73
CA ALA A 128 3.33 18.68 -6.58
C ALA A 128 4.63 18.38 -5.83
N LEU A 129 4.74 18.76 -4.55
CA LEU A 129 5.90 18.45 -3.70
C LEU A 129 6.04 16.94 -3.44
N ILE A 130 4.93 16.22 -3.24
CA ILE A 130 4.93 14.76 -3.11
C ILE A 130 5.45 14.12 -4.40
N VAL A 131 4.95 14.55 -5.56
CA VAL A 131 5.40 14.04 -6.87
C VAL A 131 6.89 14.29 -7.06
N ALA A 132 7.37 15.51 -6.79
CA ALA A 132 8.78 15.85 -6.90
C ALA A 132 9.65 14.98 -5.99
N GLY A 133 9.24 14.77 -4.73
CA GLY A 133 9.94 13.90 -3.79
C GLY A 133 10.00 12.44 -4.26
N VAL A 134 8.90 11.91 -4.79
CA VAL A 134 8.86 10.55 -5.34
C VAL A 134 9.77 10.40 -6.55
N ILE A 135 9.78 11.38 -7.46
CA ILE A 135 10.67 11.39 -8.63
C ILE A 135 12.14 11.37 -8.17
N CYS A 136 12.51 12.21 -7.20
CA CYS A 136 13.87 12.22 -6.64
C CYS A 136 14.30 10.86 -6.08
N ILE A 137 13.37 10.13 -5.41
CA ILE A 137 13.65 8.79 -4.88
C ILE A 137 13.77 7.76 -6.01
N ALA A 138 12.88 7.84 -7.01
CA ALA A 138 12.83 6.89 -8.12
C ALA A 138 14.05 7.00 -9.06
N LEU A 139 14.62 8.19 -9.20
CA LEU A 139 15.79 8.45 -10.05
C LEU A 139 17.13 8.04 -9.39
N LYS A 140 17.13 7.66 -8.12
CA LYS A 140 18.38 7.21 -7.45
C LYS A 140 18.78 5.84 -7.98
N PRO A 141 20.03 5.65 -8.47
CA PRO A 141 20.50 4.35 -8.93
C PRO A 141 20.38 3.32 -7.81
N VAL A 142 19.79 2.17 -8.09
CA VAL A 142 19.81 1.02 -7.18
C VAL A 142 21.24 0.51 -7.15
N VAL A 143 21.98 0.81 -6.08
CA VAL A 143 23.30 0.22 -5.87
C VAL A 143 23.07 -1.25 -5.52
N PRO A 144 23.53 -2.20 -6.34
CA PRO A 144 23.42 -3.62 -6.00
C PRO A 144 24.17 -3.88 -4.68
N PRO A 145 23.68 -4.83 -3.84
CA PRO A 145 24.39 -5.21 -2.64
C PRO A 145 25.83 -5.63 -3.02
N SER A 146 26.82 -5.10 -2.30
CA SER A 146 28.22 -5.50 -2.47
C SER A 146 28.31 -7.02 -2.31
N PRO A 147 29.07 -7.73 -3.16
CA PRO A 147 29.28 -9.16 -3.03
C PRO A 147 29.89 -9.45 -1.65
N PRO A 148 29.53 -10.59 -1.03
CA PRO A 148 30.12 -10.97 0.25
C PRO A 148 31.64 -11.00 0.11
N SER A 149 32.33 -10.28 1.01
CA SER A 149 33.77 -10.32 1.12
C SER A 149 34.18 -11.76 1.40
N HIS A 150 34.81 -12.41 0.41
CA HIS A 150 35.47 -13.70 0.65
C HIS A 150 36.54 -13.48 1.71
N PRO A 151 36.57 -14.28 2.80
CA PRO A 151 37.70 -14.27 3.72
C PRO A 151 38.95 -14.68 2.90
N GLU A 152 39.94 -13.78 2.85
CA GLU A 152 41.25 -14.12 2.32
C GLU A 152 41.76 -15.32 3.08
N SER A 153 41.97 -16.43 2.37
CA SER A 153 42.65 -17.59 2.88
C SER A 153 44.11 -17.20 3.10
N HIS A 154 44.48 -16.88 4.34
CA HIS A 154 45.86 -16.85 4.73
C HIS A 154 46.42 -18.28 4.61
N HIS A 155 47.02 -18.59 3.49
CA HIS A 155 47.98 -19.68 3.36
C HIS A 155 49.26 -19.21 4.02
N GLU A 156 49.41 -19.57 5.28
CA GLU A 156 50.71 -19.59 5.93
C GLU A 156 51.49 -20.79 5.38
N ALA A 157 52.65 -20.49 4.78
CA ALA A 157 53.69 -21.44 4.41
C ALA A 157 54.53 -21.82 5.64
#